data_15e6ac46f20bce088660ab6987f3ddad
#
_entry.id   15e6ac46f20bce088660ab6987f3ddad
#
_cell.length_a   1.000
_cell.length_b   1.000
_cell.length_c   1.000
_cell.angle_alpha   90.00
_cell.angle_beta   90.00
_cell.angle_gamma   90.00
#
_symmetry.space_group_name_H-M   'P 1'
#
loop_
_entity.id
_entity.type
_entity.pdbx_description
1 polymer ?
#
loop_
_entity_poly.entity_id
_entity_poly.type
_entity_poly.pdbx_seq_one_letter_code
_entity_poly.pdbx_strand_id
1 'polypeptide(L)'
;MLKSLDLYTQRYIQIVIVVIIAQSIYQFSHLPHSVWILITITAIYSSFDAHDVIKKASLRIYGTILGVAVVAILWHLIHWDFRLLIIITTLLIGAMVFFSQIPYQYFVIFSTAFSDITKEWSNTSSFNLMYYINDRLICTFIGFALCISIEYFWFGRQNLTYLNALRTKNMILKNMTQLFSRC
;
A
#
# COMPACT_ATOMS: atom_id res chain seq x y z
N MET A 1 22.52 20.21 -5.59
CA MET A 1 23.37 19.09 -5.19
C MET A 1 22.77 17.69 -5.46
N LEU A 2 21.47 17.48 -5.38
CA LEU A 2 20.83 16.18 -5.68
C LEU A 2 20.70 15.82 -7.17
N LYS A 3 20.86 16.79 -8.08
CA LYS A 3 20.71 16.59 -9.54
C LYS A 3 21.83 15.79 -10.22
N SER A 4 22.95 15.55 -9.53
CA SER A 4 24.10 14.81 -10.06
C SER A 4 24.16 13.35 -9.55
N LEU A 5 23.22 12.95 -8.70
CA LEU A 5 23.14 11.59 -8.17
C LEU A 5 22.39 10.69 -9.17
N ASP A 6 22.83 9.43 -9.25
CA ASP A 6 22.16 8.41 -10.03
C ASP A 6 20.69 8.25 -9.58
N LEU A 7 19.78 7.99 -10.51
CA LEU A 7 18.35 7.86 -10.30
C LEU A 7 18.02 6.86 -9.17
N TYR A 8 18.79 5.78 -9.08
CA TYR A 8 18.68 4.78 -8.02
C TYR A 8 18.98 5.35 -6.62
N THR A 9 20.05 6.14 -6.52
CA THR A 9 20.45 6.76 -5.26
C THR A 9 19.41 7.80 -4.81
N GLN A 10 18.88 8.59 -5.75
CA GLN A 10 17.83 9.56 -5.45
C GLN A 10 16.56 8.85 -4.92
N ARG A 11 16.16 7.75 -5.55
CA ARG A 11 15.01 6.96 -5.15
C ARG A 11 15.21 6.33 -3.77
N TYR A 12 16.38 5.78 -3.52
CA TYR A 12 16.72 5.22 -2.21
C TYR A 12 16.63 6.28 -1.11
N ILE A 13 17.23 7.46 -1.32
CA ILE A 13 17.17 8.57 -0.36
C ILE A 13 15.72 8.99 -0.09
N GLN A 14 14.88 9.07 -1.11
CA GLN A 14 13.46 9.38 -0.98
C GLN A 14 12.76 8.36 -0.09
N ILE A 15 12.92 7.08 -0.36
CA ILE A 15 12.31 6.00 0.44
C ILE A 15 12.74 6.11 1.91
N VAL A 16 14.04 6.33 2.16
CA VAL A 16 14.57 6.50 3.51
C VAL A 16 13.92 7.69 4.22
N ILE A 17 13.81 8.85 3.54
CA ILE A 17 13.16 10.04 4.10
C ILE A 17 11.70 9.76 4.46
N VAL A 18 10.96 9.10 3.57
CA VAL A 18 9.54 8.77 3.81
C VAL A 18 9.39 7.86 5.02
N VAL A 19 10.25 6.85 5.14
CA VAL A 19 10.25 5.93 6.28
C VAL A 19 10.61 6.66 7.58
N ILE A 20 11.58 7.58 7.57
CA ILE A 20 11.93 8.40 8.74
C ILE A 20 10.73 9.27 9.15
N ILE A 21 10.05 9.91 8.20
CA ILE A 21 8.85 10.71 8.49
C ILE A 21 7.75 9.82 9.09
N ALA A 22 7.50 8.65 8.51
CA ALA A 22 6.52 7.70 9.03
C ALA A 22 6.86 7.22 10.44
N GLN A 23 8.13 6.91 10.69
CA GLN A 23 8.61 6.52 12.01
C GLN A 23 8.49 7.67 13.02
N SER A 24 8.73 8.91 12.61
CA SER A 24 8.54 10.09 13.46
C SER A 24 7.05 10.27 13.82
N ILE A 25 6.15 10.10 12.84
CA ILE A 25 4.71 10.14 13.10
C ILE A 25 4.31 9.01 14.06
N TYR A 26 4.81 7.79 13.86
CA TYR A 26 4.57 6.68 14.76
C TYR A 26 5.02 6.98 16.20
N GLN A 27 6.18 7.59 16.36
CA GLN A 27 6.76 7.85 17.68
C GLN A 27 6.11 9.04 18.41
N PHE A 28 5.75 10.10 17.67
CA PHE A 28 5.29 11.37 18.25
C PHE A 28 3.79 11.58 18.14
N SER A 29 3.08 10.86 17.26
CA SER A 29 1.62 10.92 17.22
C SER A 29 1.06 10.06 18.36
N HIS A 30 0.20 10.66 19.17
CA HIS A 30 -0.59 9.90 20.15
C HIS A 30 -1.75 9.13 19.50
N LEU A 31 -1.66 8.86 18.19
CA LEU A 31 -2.66 8.09 17.48
C LEU A 31 -2.56 6.63 17.89
N PRO A 32 -3.64 6.03 18.38
CA PRO A 32 -3.66 4.60 18.64
C PRO A 32 -3.40 3.87 17.32
N HIS A 33 -2.62 2.79 17.39
CA HIS A 33 -2.30 1.94 16.23
C HIS A 33 -1.59 2.63 15.05
N SER A 34 -0.87 3.76 15.30
CA SER A 34 -0.10 4.50 14.27
C SER A 34 0.94 3.64 13.51
N VAL A 35 1.26 2.45 14.00
CA VAL A 35 2.07 1.45 13.30
C VAL A 35 1.52 1.12 11.89
N TRP A 36 0.19 1.27 11.68
CA TRP A 36 -0.42 1.03 10.38
C TRP A 36 0.01 2.04 9.30
N ILE A 37 0.38 3.25 9.69
CA ILE A 37 0.94 4.25 8.78
C ILE A 37 2.27 3.71 8.22
N LEU A 38 3.15 3.22 9.10
CA LEU A 38 4.44 2.67 8.71
C LEU A 38 4.28 1.43 7.81
N ILE A 39 3.40 0.50 8.19
CA ILE A 39 3.11 -0.70 7.40
C ILE A 39 2.55 -0.32 6.01
N THR A 40 1.68 0.68 5.94
CA THR A 40 1.12 1.15 4.67
C THR A 40 2.20 1.72 3.77
N ILE A 41 3.06 2.58 4.30
CA ILE A 41 4.16 3.19 3.56
C ILE A 41 5.15 2.14 3.07
N THR A 42 5.61 1.23 3.93
CA THR A 42 6.55 0.17 3.54
C THR A 42 5.96 -0.76 2.48
N ALA A 43 4.68 -1.08 2.58
CA ALA A 43 4.00 -1.91 1.58
C ALA A 43 3.85 -1.21 0.22
N ILE A 44 3.59 0.11 0.20
CA ILE A 44 3.51 0.90 -1.04
C ILE A 44 4.89 1.01 -1.69
N TYR A 45 5.92 1.32 -0.90
CA TYR A 45 7.29 1.46 -1.39
C TYR A 45 8.04 0.14 -1.58
N SER A 46 7.41 -1.00 -1.39
CA SER A 46 7.98 -2.30 -1.77
C SER A 46 8.29 -2.40 -3.28
N SER A 47 7.73 -1.51 -4.10
CA SER A 47 8.08 -1.32 -5.51
C SER A 47 9.03 -0.15 -5.67
N PHE A 48 10.08 -0.35 -6.45
CA PHE A 48 11.08 0.68 -6.70
C PHE A 48 10.62 1.71 -7.76
N ASP A 49 9.68 1.31 -8.64
CA ASP A 49 9.17 2.16 -9.72
C ASP A 49 8.08 3.13 -9.22
N ALA A 50 8.20 4.42 -9.57
CA ALA A 50 7.26 5.46 -9.17
C ALA A 50 5.83 5.23 -9.71
N HIS A 51 5.70 4.70 -10.92
CA HIS A 51 4.40 4.38 -11.51
C HIS A 51 3.69 3.27 -10.72
N ASP A 52 4.44 2.26 -10.30
CA ASP A 52 3.92 1.14 -9.51
C ASP A 52 3.53 1.58 -8.10
N VAL A 53 4.21 2.58 -7.53
CA VAL A 53 3.89 3.14 -6.21
C VAL A 53 2.47 3.71 -6.18
N ILE A 54 2.11 4.56 -7.14
CA ILE A 54 0.78 5.16 -7.22
C ILE A 54 -0.29 4.07 -7.41
N LYS A 55 -0.03 3.11 -8.30
CA LYS A 55 -0.92 1.97 -8.53
C LYS A 55 -1.10 1.13 -7.27
N LYS A 56 0.00 0.77 -6.59
CA LYS A 56 -0.04 0.02 -5.33
C LYS A 56 -0.73 0.80 -4.22
N ALA A 57 -0.52 2.11 -4.14
CA ALA A 57 -1.18 2.97 -3.17
C ALA A 57 -2.72 2.93 -3.33
N SER A 58 -3.21 3.06 -4.56
CA SER A 58 -4.65 2.93 -4.85
C SER A 58 -5.19 1.54 -4.53
N LEU A 59 -4.49 0.49 -4.97
CA LEU A 59 -4.88 -0.91 -4.67
C LEU A 59 -4.86 -1.22 -3.18
N ARG A 60 -3.97 -0.56 -2.41
CA ARG A 60 -3.91 -0.69 -0.94
C ARG A 60 -5.17 -0.13 -0.28
N ILE A 61 -5.66 1.03 -0.70
CA ILE A 61 -6.92 1.61 -0.18
C ILE A 61 -8.09 0.68 -0.49
N TYR A 62 -8.26 0.31 -1.75
CA TYR A 62 -9.36 -0.61 -2.14
C TYR A 62 -9.30 -1.93 -1.37
N GLY A 63 -8.11 -2.54 -1.29
CA GLY A 63 -7.92 -3.77 -0.55
C GLY A 63 -8.20 -3.63 0.94
N THR A 64 -7.85 -2.50 1.56
CA THR A 64 -8.14 -2.24 2.98
C THR A 64 -9.65 -2.06 3.22
N ILE A 65 -10.34 -1.29 2.38
CA ILE A 65 -11.81 -1.11 2.49
C ILE A 65 -12.54 -2.44 2.35
N LEU A 66 -12.19 -3.24 1.33
CA LEU A 66 -12.79 -4.56 1.14
C LEU A 66 -12.41 -5.52 2.27
N GLY A 67 -11.16 -5.48 2.73
CA GLY A 67 -10.69 -6.30 3.86
C GLY A 67 -11.47 -6.02 5.14
N VAL A 68 -11.72 -4.75 5.44
CA VAL A 68 -12.56 -4.32 6.58
C VAL A 68 -13.99 -4.83 6.44
N ALA A 69 -14.58 -4.78 5.23
CA ALA A 69 -15.91 -5.35 5.00
C ALA A 69 -15.94 -6.85 5.25
N VAL A 70 -14.90 -7.58 4.81
CA VAL A 70 -14.74 -9.01 5.10
C VAL A 70 -14.63 -9.25 6.61
N VAL A 71 -13.84 -8.43 7.33
CA VAL A 71 -13.73 -8.54 8.81
C VAL A 71 -15.08 -8.37 9.46
N ALA A 72 -15.88 -7.39 9.07
CA ALA A 72 -17.20 -7.16 9.65
C ALA A 72 -18.13 -8.38 9.50
N ILE A 73 -18.08 -9.07 8.36
CA ILE A 73 -18.85 -10.30 8.12
C ILE A 73 -18.31 -11.46 8.98
N LEU A 74 -16.99 -11.68 8.95
CA LEU A 74 -16.35 -12.77 9.69
C LEU A 74 -16.50 -12.61 11.20
N TRP A 75 -16.54 -11.36 11.67
CA TRP A 75 -16.77 -11.01 13.06
C TRP A 75 -18.10 -11.55 13.58
N HIS A 76 -19.18 -11.37 12.83
CA HIS A 76 -20.49 -11.91 13.19
C HIS A 76 -20.47 -13.45 13.28
N LEU A 77 -19.73 -14.11 12.39
CA LEU A 77 -19.61 -15.58 12.42
C LEU A 77 -18.82 -16.06 13.65
N ILE A 78 -17.72 -15.40 13.99
CA ILE A 78 -16.89 -15.74 15.15
C ILE A 78 -17.65 -15.51 16.47
N HIS A 79 -18.50 -14.49 16.52
CA HIS A 79 -19.34 -14.21 17.68
C HIS A 79 -20.40 -15.30 17.94
N TRP A 80 -20.80 -15.99 16.88
CA TRP A 80 -21.76 -17.10 17.01
C TRP A 80 -21.10 -18.37 17.54
N ASP A 81 -19.94 -18.75 17.03
CA ASP A 81 -19.17 -19.89 17.54
C ASP A 81 -17.66 -19.56 17.50
N PHE A 82 -17.08 -19.45 18.68
CA PHE A 82 -15.69 -19.15 18.89
C PHE A 82 -14.71 -20.17 18.26
N ARG A 83 -15.12 -21.41 18.08
CA ARG A 83 -14.32 -22.47 17.46
C ARG A 83 -14.03 -22.15 15.99
N LEU A 84 -14.89 -21.35 15.36
CA LEU A 84 -14.70 -20.89 13.98
C LEU A 84 -13.46 -20.00 13.80
N LEU A 85 -12.97 -19.37 14.86
CA LEU A 85 -11.79 -18.51 14.80
C LEU A 85 -10.58 -19.26 14.22
N ILE A 86 -10.29 -20.47 14.70
CA ILE A 86 -9.14 -21.26 14.26
C ILE A 86 -9.29 -21.63 12.78
N ILE A 87 -10.48 -21.99 12.37
CA ILE A 87 -10.79 -22.35 10.98
C ILE A 87 -10.65 -21.12 10.09
N ILE A 88 -11.24 -20.00 10.49
CA ILE A 88 -11.22 -18.74 9.72
C ILE A 88 -9.79 -18.22 9.59
N THR A 89 -9.00 -18.17 10.67
CA THR A 89 -7.61 -17.70 10.62
C THR A 89 -6.74 -18.59 9.73
N THR A 90 -6.93 -19.90 9.79
CA THR A 90 -6.22 -20.85 8.92
C THR A 90 -6.60 -20.65 7.45
N LEU A 91 -7.89 -20.46 7.14
CA LEU A 91 -8.36 -20.17 5.78
C LEU A 91 -7.82 -18.83 5.27
N LEU A 92 -7.77 -17.80 6.11
CA LEU A 92 -7.21 -16.49 5.73
C LEU A 92 -5.71 -16.58 5.42
N ILE A 93 -4.94 -17.34 6.21
CA ILE A 93 -3.51 -17.58 5.92
C ILE A 93 -3.37 -18.33 4.60
N GLY A 94 -4.14 -19.39 4.37
CA GLY A 94 -4.14 -20.13 3.12
C GLY A 94 -4.48 -19.24 1.92
N ALA A 95 -5.50 -18.38 2.06
CA ALA A 95 -5.85 -17.39 1.06
C ALA A 95 -4.72 -16.39 0.81
N MET A 96 -4.07 -15.85 1.85
CA MET A 96 -2.92 -14.95 1.70
C MET A 96 -1.79 -15.59 0.88
N VAL A 97 -1.44 -16.84 1.18
CA VAL A 97 -0.40 -17.57 0.45
C VAL A 97 -0.81 -17.80 -1.01
N PHE A 98 -2.04 -18.25 -1.24
CA PHE A 98 -2.56 -18.48 -2.58
C PHE A 98 -2.58 -17.18 -3.41
N PHE A 99 -3.11 -16.09 -2.84
CA PHE A 99 -3.24 -14.82 -3.52
C PHE A 99 -1.95 -13.98 -3.55
N SER A 100 -0.85 -14.42 -2.92
CA SER A 100 0.45 -13.77 -3.05
C SER A 100 1.01 -13.80 -4.48
N GLN A 101 0.59 -14.80 -5.28
CA GLN A 101 0.97 -14.99 -6.68
C GLN A 101 0.06 -14.21 -7.67
N ILE A 102 -1.04 -13.62 -7.20
CA ILE A 102 -2.10 -12.98 -7.97
C ILE A 102 -2.03 -11.45 -7.72
N PRO A 103 -2.82 -10.61 -8.42
CA PRO A 103 -2.76 -9.15 -8.24
C PRO A 103 -2.79 -8.72 -6.78
N TYR A 104 -1.89 -7.82 -6.41
CA TYR A 104 -1.61 -7.31 -5.07
C TYR A 104 -2.85 -6.96 -4.21
N GLN A 105 -3.94 -6.51 -4.86
CA GLN A 105 -5.20 -6.14 -4.18
C GLN A 105 -5.80 -7.28 -3.36
N TYR A 106 -5.79 -8.51 -3.87
CA TYR A 106 -6.36 -9.66 -3.17
C TYR A 106 -5.53 -10.02 -1.93
N PHE A 107 -4.22 -10.00 -2.06
CA PHE A 107 -3.34 -10.18 -0.90
C PHE A 107 -3.63 -9.15 0.19
N VAL A 108 -3.87 -7.88 -0.17
CA VAL A 108 -4.19 -6.81 0.80
C VAL A 108 -5.51 -7.08 1.51
N ILE A 109 -6.55 -7.56 0.82
CA ILE A 109 -7.85 -7.89 1.43
C ILE A 109 -7.67 -8.93 2.54
N PHE A 110 -7.04 -10.06 2.22
CA PHE A 110 -6.88 -11.15 3.17
C PHE A 110 -5.89 -10.82 4.29
N SER A 111 -4.81 -10.12 4.01
CA SER A 111 -3.86 -9.67 5.03
C SER A 111 -4.48 -8.66 5.99
N THR A 112 -5.37 -7.79 5.49
CA THR A 112 -6.15 -6.87 6.33
C THR A 112 -7.08 -7.66 7.23
N ALA A 113 -7.88 -8.55 6.67
CA ALA A 113 -8.82 -9.36 7.44
C ALA A 113 -8.10 -10.22 8.50
N PHE A 114 -6.99 -10.86 8.15
CA PHE A 114 -6.20 -11.65 9.09
C PHE A 114 -5.65 -10.82 10.24
N SER A 115 -5.04 -9.67 9.92
CA SER A 115 -4.42 -8.84 10.96
C SER A 115 -5.43 -8.21 11.91
N ASP A 116 -6.65 -7.91 11.43
CA ASP A 116 -7.69 -7.32 12.26
C ASP A 116 -8.31 -8.36 13.20
N ILE A 117 -8.55 -9.57 12.72
CA ILE A 117 -9.07 -10.69 13.53
C ILE A 117 -8.04 -11.11 14.58
N THR A 118 -6.75 -11.21 14.24
CA THR A 118 -5.72 -11.63 15.20
C THR A 118 -5.43 -10.60 16.28
N LYS A 119 -5.54 -9.30 15.98
CA LYS A 119 -5.38 -8.22 16.96
C LYS A 119 -6.50 -8.21 17.99
N GLU A 120 -7.71 -8.49 17.56
CA GLU A 120 -8.84 -8.58 18.44
C GLU A 120 -8.69 -9.69 19.47
N TRP A 121 -8.22 -10.85 19.05
CA TRP A 121 -7.95 -11.97 19.93
C TRP A 121 -7.02 -11.61 21.09
N SER A 122 -6.06 -10.72 20.85
CA SER A 122 -5.08 -10.31 21.87
C SER A 122 -5.64 -9.30 22.89
N ASN A 123 -6.80 -8.67 22.62
CA ASN A 123 -7.36 -7.56 23.41
C ASN A 123 -8.75 -7.91 24.02
N THR A 124 -8.80 -8.90 24.89
CA THR A 124 -10.05 -9.49 25.44
C THR A 124 -10.89 -8.59 26.35
N SER A 125 -10.42 -7.40 26.76
CA SER A 125 -11.05 -6.67 27.86
C SER A 125 -11.94 -5.47 27.50
N SER A 126 -11.88 -4.91 26.29
CA SER A 126 -12.70 -3.74 25.90
C SER A 126 -12.71 -3.45 24.39
N PHE A 127 -12.85 -4.48 23.58
CA PHE A 127 -12.75 -4.28 22.13
C PHE A 127 -13.99 -3.60 21.54
N ASN A 128 -13.76 -2.49 20.84
CA ASN A 128 -14.74 -1.86 19.98
C ASN A 128 -14.30 -1.99 18.51
N LEU A 129 -14.84 -2.98 17.80
CA LEU A 129 -14.50 -3.27 16.40
C LEU A 129 -14.58 -2.02 15.52
N MET A 130 -15.62 -1.20 15.73
CA MET A 130 -15.84 0.00 14.94
C MET A 130 -14.74 1.05 15.14
N TYR A 131 -14.24 1.18 16.38
CA TYR A 131 -13.12 2.06 16.69
C TYR A 131 -11.84 1.61 15.98
N TYR A 132 -11.55 0.31 16.01
CA TYR A 132 -10.38 -0.28 15.38
C TYR A 132 -10.41 -0.14 13.85
N ILE A 133 -11.56 -0.39 13.23
CA ILE A 133 -11.78 -0.22 11.79
C ILE A 133 -11.55 1.23 11.37
N ASN A 134 -12.14 2.18 12.10
CA ASN A 134 -11.97 3.61 11.81
C ASN A 134 -10.52 4.05 11.93
N ASP A 135 -9.85 3.64 12.99
CA ASP A 135 -8.44 3.96 13.22
C ASP A 135 -7.54 3.41 12.10
N ARG A 136 -7.78 2.17 11.69
CA ARG A 136 -7.06 1.56 10.56
C ARG A 136 -7.28 2.28 9.24
N LEU A 137 -8.52 2.66 8.94
CA LEU A 137 -8.83 3.43 7.73
C LEU A 137 -8.12 4.79 7.76
N ILE A 138 -8.19 5.52 8.87
CA ILE A 138 -7.53 6.80 9.04
C ILE A 138 -6.01 6.66 8.84
N CYS A 139 -5.37 5.69 9.50
CA CYS A 139 -3.93 5.45 9.38
C CYS A 139 -3.53 5.07 7.93
N THR A 140 -4.35 4.28 7.24
CA THR A 140 -4.12 3.92 5.83
C THR A 140 -4.23 5.15 4.93
N PHE A 141 -5.22 6.02 5.14
CA PHE A 141 -5.38 7.26 4.39
C PHE A 141 -4.23 8.24 4.65
N ILE A 142 -3.77 8.37 5.89
CA ILE A 142 -2.60 9.20 6.22
C ILE A 142 -1.35 8.66 5.50
N GLY A 143 -1.10 7.36 5.56
CA GLY A 143 0.01 6.73 4.85
C GLY A 143 -0.05 6.93 3.34
N PHE A 144 -1.23 6.80 2.75
CA PHE A 144 -1.47 7.07 1.33
C PHE A 144 -1.21 8.55 0.96
N ALA A 145 -1.76 9.49 1.73
CA ALA A 145 -1.58 10.92 1.49
C ALA A 145 -0.11 11.33 1.57
N LEU A 146 0.63 10.78 2.54
CA LEU A 146 2.08 10.99 2.66
C LEU A 146 2.83 10.47 1.45
N CYS A 147 2.55 9.24 1.00
CA CYS A 147 3.19 8.67 -0.18
C CYS A 147 2.95 9.53 -1.42
N ILE A 148 1.70 9.90 -1.70
CA ILE A 148 1.35 10.73 -2.88
C ILE A 148 1.99 12.11 -2.79
N SER A 149 1.93 12.76 -1.62
CA SER A 149 2.52 14.09 -1.43
C SER A 149 4.01 14.07 -1.73
N ILE A 150 4.74 13.10 -1.22
CA ILE A 150 6.18 13.00 -1.42
C ILE A 150 6.52 12.61 -2.86
N GLU A 151 5.75 11.70 -3.50
CA GLU A 151 5.91 11.40 -4.92
C GLU A 151 5.67 12.64 -5.78
N TYR A 152 4.64 13.43 -5.49
CA TYR A 152 4.34 14.64 -6.23
C TYR A 152 5.42 15.71 -6.06
N PHE A 153 5.87 15.96 -4.82
CA PHE A 153 6.91 16.97 -4.54
C PHE A 153 8.28 16.59 -5.09
N TRP A 154 8.66 15.31 -5.01
CA TRP A 154 10.00 14.86 -5.38
C TRP A 154 10.13 14.54 -6.86
N PHE A 155 9.14 13.83 -7.42
CA PHE A 155 9.16 13.40 -8.83
C PHE A 155 8.22 14.17 -9.76
N GLY A 156 7.34 15.01 -9.26
CA GLY A 156 6.37 15.74 -10.10
C GLY A 156 7.03 16.58 -11.19
N ARG A 157 8.23 17.11 -10.94
CA ARG A 157 9.06 17.78 -11.95
C ARG A 157 9.86 16.82 -12.85
N GLN A 158 10.26 15.67 -12.36
CA GLN A 158 11.07 14.71 -13.11
C GLN A 158 10.21 13.78 -13.96
N ASN A 159 9.04 13.38 -13.48
CA ASN A 159 8.09 12.57 -14.24
C ASN A 159 7.60 13.28 -15.50
N LEU A 160 7.39 14.59 -15.48
CA LEU A 160 7.06 15.35 -16.68
C LEU A 160 8.20 15.28 -17.72
N THR A 161 9.45 15.35 -17.29
CA THR A 161 10.61 15.25 -18.17
C THR A 161 10.79 13.81 -18.69
N TYR A 162 10.58 12.80 -17.84
CA TYR A 162 10.69 11.39 -18.21
C TYR A 162 9.53 10.94 -19.14
N LEU A 163 8.29 11.35 -18.85
CA LEU A 163 7.14 11.10 -19.71
C LEU A 163 7.28 11.79 -21.06
N ASN A 164 7.82 13.01 -21.10
CA ASN A 164 8.11 13.71 -22.34
C ASN A 164 9.24 13.01 -23.12
N ALA A 165 10.28 12.50 -22.46
CA ALA A 165 11.34 11.73 -23.09
C ALA A 165 10.83 10.39 -23.66
N LEU A 166 9.97 9.66 -22.92
CA LEU A 166 9.32 8.44 -23.41
C LEU A 166 8.37 8.71 -24.57
N ARG A 167 7.61 9.80 -24.51
CA ARG A 167 6.71 10.22 -25.60
C ARG A 167 7.50 10.55 -26.86
N THR A 168 8.62 11.23 -26.71
CA THR A 168 9.53 11.56 -27.83
C THR A 168 10.14 10.28 -28.41
N LYS A 169 10.61 9.35 -27.58
CA LYS A 169 11.14 8.04 -28.01
C LYS A 169 10.11 7.21 -28.77
N ASN A 170 8.87 7.16 -28.28
CA ASN A 170 7.78 6.45 -28.94
C ASN A 170 7.37 7.12 -30.27
N MET A 171 7.41 8.46 -30.38
CA MET A 171 7.18 9.14 -31.65
C MET A 171 8.29 8.85 -32.67
N ILE A 172 9.56 8.82 -32.25
CA ILE A 172 10.69 8.48 -33.11
C ILE A 172 10.56 7.05 -33.62
N LEU A 173 10.22 6.09 -32.75
CA LEU A 173 9.99 4.68 -33.11
C LEU A 173 8.83 4.55 -34.11
N LYS A 174 7.74 5.27 -33.90
CA LYS A 174 6.57 5.25 -34.80
C LYS A 174 6.90 5.85 -36.18
N ASN A 175 7.71 6.91 -36.21
CA ASN A 175 8.17 7.50 -37.46
C ASN A 175 9.14 6.57 -38.21
N MET A 176 10.03 5.86 -37.49
CA MET A 176 10.92 4.87 -38.10
C MET A 176 10.15 3.69 -38.70
N THR A 177 9.16 3.14 -37.97
CA THR A 177 8.30 2.06 -38.51
C THR A 177 7.51 2.50 -39.74
N GLN A 178 7.06 3.75 -39.81
CA GLN A 178 6.39 4.28 -41.00
C GLN A 178 7.35 4.47 -42.21
N LEU A 179 8.61 4.82 -41.96
CA LEU A 179 9.63 4.91 -42.99
C LEU A 179 9.98 3.53 -43.56
N PHE A 180 10.11 2.50 -42.70
CA PHE A 180 10.39 1.13 -43.13
C PHE A 180 9.20 0.46 -43.84
N SER A 181 7.96 0.91 -43.60
CA SER A 181 6.78 0.38 -44.31
C SER A 181 6.53 1.00 -45.68
N ARG A 182 7.31 2.03 -46.05
CA ARG A 182 7.24 2.71 -47.37
C ARG A 182 8.37 2.33 -48.32
N CYS A 183 9.34 1.57 -47.86
CA CYS A 183 10.33 0.88 -48.68
C CYS A 183 9.95 -0.57 -48.95
#